data_55461689360f59dd9e0ad52ea0a062a5
#
_entry.id   55461689360f59dd9e0ad52ea0a062a5
#
_cell.length_a   1.000
_cell.length_b   1.000
_cell.length_c   1.000
_cell.angle_alpha   90.00
_cell.angle_beta   90.00
_cell.angle_gamma   90.00
#
_symmetry.space_group_name_H-M   'P 1'
#
loop_
_entity.id
_entity.type
_entity.pdbx_description
1 polymer ?
#
loop_
_entity_poly.entity_id
_entity_poly.type
_entity_poly.pdbx_seq_one_letter_code
_entity_poly.pdbx_strand_id
1 'polypeptide(L)'
;YFDGFSGKTTARFDPAVYGLDIYYPGDVAEGRVRRFDKFLQYYKLHGSLHWFVDDDGTYRARHRDLSFAQAYRGSDVAGKALKLQSDEFNQIGSLGILPTSQKFTQTLGMPFSHLFRLFQARLNQPQTFLLVLGYGFGDDHVTRIIETALMNPSLVMLVVEPNPASKIVERIAAYQSLGQRAFVLTERLEPGADCSFKIATFADFAQNVMPDVKWL
;
A
#
# COMPACT_ATOMS: atom_id res chain seq x y z
N TYR A 1 -11.65 7.26 -5.06
CA TYR A 1 -10.70 6.13 -5.11
C TYR A 1 -11.46 4.82 -5.27
N PHE A 2 -10.77 3.79 -5.77
CA PHE A 2 -11.32 2.45 -5.94
C PHE A 2 -10.49 1.47 -5.11
N ASP A 3 -11.15 0.77 -4.18
CA ASP A 3 -10.52 -0.22 -3.30
C ASP A 3 -11.06 -1.65 -3.51
N GLY A 4 -11.74 -1.87 -4.63
CA GLY A 4 -12.29 -3.17 -5.03
C GLY A 4 -13.67 -3.47 -4.47
N PHE A 5 -14.30 -2.52 -3.78
CA PHE A 5 -15.65 -2.71 -3.25
C PHE A 5 -16.66 -1.76 -3.89
N SER A 6 -17.84 -2.29 -4.17
CA SER A 6 -18.96 -1.54 -4.74
C SER A 6 -20.24 -1.78 -3.93
N GLY A 7 -21.08 -0.74 -3.80
CA GLY A 7 -22.33 -0.76 -3.06
C GLY A 7 -22.50 0.43 -2.12
N LYS A 8 -23.74 0.72 -1.70
CA LYS A 8 -24.05 1.92 -0.90
C LYS A 8 -23.97 1.69 0.61
N THR A 9 -24.52 0.61 1.10
CA THR A 9 -24.63 0.32 2.55
C THR A 9 -23.64 -0.75 3.01
N THR A 10 -23.61 -1.87 2.31
CA THR A 10 -22.62 -2.93 2.52
C THR A 10 -22.00 -3.24 1.18
N ALA A 11 -20.78 -2.79 1.02
CA ALA A 11 -20.07 -2.93 -0.23
C ALA A 11 -19.57 -4.39 -0.40
N ARG A 12 -19.79 -4.94 -1.60
CA ARG A 12 -19.31 -6.26 -2.01
C ARG A 12 -18.00 -6.13 -2.76
N PHE A 13 -17.09 -7.06 -2.54
CA PHE A 13 -15.86 -7.13 -3.33
C PHE A 13 -16.19 -7.50 -4.78
N ASP A 14 -15.79 -6.63 -5.68
CA ASP A 14 -15.92 -6.79 -7.12
C ASP A 14 -14.58 -6.44 -7.79
N PRO A 15 -13.83 -7.44 -8.24
CA PRO A 15 -12.55 -7.18 -8.88
C PRO A 15 -12.66 -6.34 -10.15
N ALA A 16 -13.81 -6.28 -10.80
CA ALA A 16 -14.05 -5.45 -11.98
C ALA A 16 -13.93 -3.95 -11.70
N VAL A 17 -14.13 -3.53 -10.45
CA VAL A 17 -13.96 -2.12 -10.02
C VAL A 17 -12.57 -1.59 -10.33
N TYR A 18 -11.55 -2.44 -10.28
CA TYR A 18 -10.17 -2.03 -10.63
C TYR A 18 -9.95 -1.84 -12.14
N GLY A 19 -10.86 -2.31 -12.97
CA GLY A 19 -10.87 -2.08 -14.42
C GLY A 19 -11.65 -0.85 -14.86
N LEU A 20 -12.31 -0.15 -13.92
CA LEU A 20 -13.07 1.05 -14.24
C LEU A 20 -12.13 2.22 -14.53
N ASP A 21 -12.51 3.02 -15.53
CA ASP A 21 -11.85 4.26 -15.91
C ASP A 21 -12.83 5.43 -15.83
N ILE A 22 -12.29 6.59 -15.53
CA ILE A 22 -13.05 7.85 -15.54
C ILE A 22 -12.65 8.65 -16.79
N TYR A 23 -13.64 9.13 -17.49
CA TYR A 23 -13.46 9.95 -18.69
C TYR A 23 -14.03 11.35 -18.49
N TYR A 24 -13.47 12.33 -19.18
CA TYR A 24 -14.08 13.64 -19.27
C TYR A 24 -15.47 13.51 -19.94
N PRO A 25 -16.47 14.26 -19.47
CA PRO A 25 -17.74 14.36 -20.17
C PRO A 25 -17.49 15.05 -21.52
N GLY A 26 -17.90 14.42 -22.59
CA GLY A 26 -17.72 14.89 -23.95
C GLY A 26 -18.47 14.03 -24.95
N ASP A 27 -18.52 14.48 -26.19
CA ASP A 27 -19.14 13.71 -27.26
C ASP A 27 -18.30 12.45 -27.53
N VAL A 28 -18.98 11.31 -27.57
CA VAL A 28 -18.36 10.01 -27.90
C VAL A 28 -17.76 10.00 -29.31
N ALA A 29 -18.29 10.85 -30.21
CA ALA A 29 -17.80 11.00 -31.59
C ALA A 29 -16.41 11.67 -31.67
N GLU A 30 -16.05 12.49 -30.68
CA GLU A 30 -14.73 13.16 -30.60
C GLU A 30 -13.66 12.34 -29.90
N GLY A 31 -14.03 11.14 -29.42
CA GLY A 31 -13.18 10.28 -28.61
C GLY A 31 -13.27 10.56 -27.12
N ARG A 32 -12.89 9.56 -26.33
CA ARG A 32 -12.93 9.65 -24.86
C ARG A 32 -11.56 9.97 -24.31
N VAL A 33 -11.45 11.08 -23.59
CA VAL A 33 -10.22 11.44 -22.86
C VAL A 33 -10.29 10.93 -21.45
N ARG A 34 -9.35 10.05 -21.09
CA ARG A 34 -9.27 9.44 -19.77
C ARG A 34 -8.79 10.46 -18.75
N ARG A 35 -9.43 10.47 -17.58
CA ARG A 35 -9.04 11.32 -16.46
C ARG A 35 -8.07 10.59 -15.55
N PHE A 36 -6.81 10.96 -15.61
CA PHE A 36 -5.79 10.41 -14.70
C PHE A 36 -5.67 11.19 -13.39
N ASP A 37 -6.06 12.46 -13.40
CA ASP A 37 -5.94 13.41 -12.29
C ASP A 37 -6.94 13.17 -11.14
N LYS A 38 -8.01 12.41 -11.41
CA LYS A 38 -9.11 12.17 -10.46
C LYS A 38 -9.25 10.70 -10.05
N PHE A 39 -8.24 9.89 -10.27
CA PHE A 39 -8.35 8.47 -10.19
C PHE A 39 -7.25 7.87 -9.31
N LEU A 40 -7.62 7.14 -8.26
CA LEU A 40 -6.73 6.40 -7.38
C LEU A 40 -7.26 4.97 -7.20
N GLN A 41 -6.44 3.98 -7.54
CA GLN A 41 -6.67 2.57 -7.18
C GLN A 41 -5.93 2.26 -5.88
N TYR A 42 -6.63 1.72 -4.91
CA TYR A 42 -6.09 1.42 -3.60
C TYR A 42 -6.10 -0.08 -3.33
N TYR A 43 -4.93 -0.71 -3.32
CA TYR A 43 -4.74 -2.13 -3.07
C TYR A 43 -4.36 -2.37 -1.60
N LYS A 44 -5.32 -2.84 -0.80
CA LYS A 44 -5.06 -3.24 0.60
C LYS A 44 -4.53 -4.68 0.60
N LEU A 45 -3.24 -4.87 0.30
CA LEU A 45 -2.64 -6.17 0.10
C LEU A 45 -2.79 -7.12 1.31
N HIS A 46 -2.84 -6.56 2.52
CA HIS A 46 -3.04 -7.32 3.76
C HIS A 46 -4.46 -7.22 4.31
N GLY A 47 -5.40 -6.71 3.54
CA GLY A 47 -6.79 -6.59 3.94
C GLY A 47 -7.11 -5.34 4.76
N SER A 48 -8.22 -5.41 5.47
CA SER A 48 -8.72 -4.29 6.28
C SER A 48 -9.60 -4.81 7.40
N LEU A 49 -9.58 -4.12 8.54
CA LEU A 49 -10.51 -4.38 9.65
C LEU A 49 -11.97 -4.14 9.28
N HIS A 50 -12.22 -3.45 8.16
CA HIS A 50 -13.57 -3.23 7.63
C HIS A 50 -14.06 -4.36 6.72
N TRP A 51 -13.19 -5.34 6.39
CA TRP A 51 -13.54 -6.46 5.52
C TRP A 51 -14.00 -7.67 6.32
N PHE A 52 -14.97 -8.39 5.80
CA PHE A 52 -15.48 -9.62 6.38
C PHE A 52 -16.04 -10.54 5.30
N VAL A 53 -16.22 -11.80 5.65
CA VAL A 53 -16.91 -12.78 4.82
C VAL A 53 -18.30 -12.97 5.40
N ASP A 54 -19.32 -12.89 4.56
CA ASP A 54 -20.70 -13.20 4.91
C ASP A 54 -20.95 -14.70 4.96
N ASP A 55 -22.06 -15.14 5.53
CA ASP A 55 -22.44 -16.55 5.64
C ASP A 55 -22.57 -17.25 4.29
N ASP A 56 -22.85 -16.47 3.22
CA ASP A 56 -22.88 -16.94 1.84
C ASP A 56 -21.50 -17.03 1.16
N GLY A 57 -20.42 -16.77 1.89
CA GLY A 57 -19.05 -16.74 1.38
C GLY A 57 -18.68 -15.47 0.60
N THR A 58 -19.56 -14.47 0.58
CA THR A 58 -19.31 -13.21 -0.12
C THR A 58 -18.39 -12.31 0.68
N TYR A 59 -17.37 -11.76 0.03
CA TYR A 59 -16.47 -10.77 0.63
C TYR A 59 -17.13 -9.40 0.62
N ARG A 60 -17.24 -8.80 1.81
CA ARG A 60 -17.91 -7.52 2.00
C ARG A 60 -17.04 -6.53 2.78
N ALA A 61 -17.32 -5.25 2.61
CA ALA A 61 -16.76 -4.17 3.41
C ALA A 61 -17.90 -3.31 3.98
N ARG A 62 -17.78 -2.95 5.25
CA ARG A 62 -18.65 -1.96 5.90
C ARG A 62 -17.84 -1.05 6.80
N HIS A 63 -18.28 0.18 6.93
CA HIS A 63 -17.72 1.07 7.92
C HIS A 63 -18.01 0.51 9.32
N ARG A 64 -16.97 0.43 10.14
CA ARG A 64 -17.06 0.04 11.55
C ARG A 64 -16.51 1.16 12.42
N ASP A 65 -17.13 1.34 13.57
CA ASP A 65 -16.54 2.16 14.61
C ASP A 65 -15.32 1.44 15.18
N LEU A 66 -14.16 2.06 15.05
CA LEU A 66 -12.90 1.56 15.57
C LEU A 66 -12.50 2.24 16.90
N SER A 67 -13.47 2.83 17.63
CA SER A 67 -13.24 3.48 18.92
C SER A 67 -12.56 2.55 19.93
N PHE A 68 -12.81 1.24 19.84
CA PHE A 68 -12.09 0.23 20.62
C PHE A 68 -10.58 0.25 20.40
N ALA A 69 -10.11 0.55 19.19
CA ALA A 69 -8.69 0.64 18.89
C ALA A 69 -8.03 1.86 19.51
N GLN A 70 -8.79 2.93 19.73
CA GLN A 70 -8.33 4.11 20.44
C GLN A 70 -8.25 3.85 21.95
N ALA A 71 -9.24 3.15 22.53
CA ALA A 71 -9.21 2.71 23.92
C ALA A 71 -8.02 1.79 24.21
N TYR A 72 -7.61 0.96 23.23
CA TYR A 72 -6.44 0.10 23.32
C TYR A 72 -5.13 0.88 23.41
N ARG A 73 -4.97 1.96 22.63
CA ARG A 73 -3.78 2.81 22.68
C ARG A 73 -3.61 3.59 23.99
N GLY A 74 -4.72 3.84 24.67
CA GLY A 74 -4.74 4.58 25.94
C GLY A 74 -4.59 3.72 27.19
N SER A 75 -4.59 2.38 27.07
CA SER A 75 -4.45 1.51 28.21
C SER A 75 -2.98 1.18 28.46
N ASP A 76 -2.38 1.81 29.45
CA ASP A 76 -1.06 1.52 30.05
C ASP A 76 -1.07 0.14 30.78
N VAL A 77 -1.62 -0.87 30.17
CA VAL A 77 -1.76 -2.17 30.80
C VAL A 77 -0.70 -3.11 30.26
N ALA A 78 0.53 -2.92 30.73
CA ALA A 78 1.53 -3.95 30.69
C ALA A 78 0.92 -5.27 31.25
N GLY A 79 0.72 -6.26 30.40
CA GLY A 79 0.41 -7.63 30.78
C GLY A 79 -1.06 -8.03 30.84
N LYS A 80 -2.03 -7.18 30.61
CA LYS A 80 -3.39 -7.60 30.27
C LYS A 80 -3.49 -7.65 28.74
N ALA A 81 -3.22 -8.84 28.19
CA ALA A 81 -3.82 -9.17 26.91
C ALA A 81 -5.27 -8.72 27.01
N LEU A 82 -5.63 -7.72 26.22
CA LEU A 82 -7.03 -7.43 26.02
C LEU A 82 -7.65 -8.76 25.60
N LYS A 83 -8.42 -9.35 26.49
CA LYS A 83 -9.53 -10.14 26.05
C LYS A 83 -10.45 -9.13 25.35
N LEU A 84 -10.11 -8.74 24.17
CA LEU A 84 -11.09 -8.37 23.17
C LEU A 84 -12.07 -9.51 23.26
N GLN A 85 -13.29 -9.23 23.70
CA GLN A 85 -14.27 -10.27 23.86
C GLN A 85 -14.26 -11.01 22.55
N SER A 86 -13.95 -12.29 22.62
CA SER A 86 -13.68 -13.14 21.45
C SER A 86 -14.77 -13.00 20.38
N ASP A 87 -15.97 -12.63 20.81
CA ASP A 87 -17.14 -12.43 19.99
C ASP A 87 -17.08 -11.17 19.08
N GLU A 88 -16.50 -10.06 19.57
CA GLU A 88 -16.31 -8.88 18.72
C GLU A 88 -15.17 -9.06 17.71
N PHE A 89 -14.13 -9.80 18.08
CA PHE A 89 -13.05 -10.13 17.16
C PHE A 89 -13.43 -11.25 16.19
N ASN A 90 -14.24 -12.21 16.60
CA ASN A 90 -14.80 -13.23 15.73
C ASN A 90 -15.86 -12.68 14.78
N GLN A 91 -16.63 -11.67 15.21
CA GLN A 91 -17.51 -10.90 14.32
C GLN A 91 -16.75 -9.95 13.38
N ILE A 92 -15.49 -9.59 13.72
CA ILE A 92 -14.59 -8.90 12.82
C ILE A 92 -14.03 -9.88 11.80
N GLY A 93 -14.62 -11.04 11.58
CA GLY A 93 -14.25 -12.08 10.64
C GLY A 93 -13.15 -11.60 9.70
N SER A 94 -11.91 -11.59 10.24
CA SER A 94 -10.88 -10.69 9.75
C SER A 94 -10.36 -11.18 8.41
N LEU A 95 -10.80 -10.54 7.35
CA LEU A 95 -10.09 -10.59 6.08
C LEU A 95 -8.84 -9.71 6.18
N GLY A 96 -7.95 -10.08 7.09
CA GLY A 96 -6.64 -9.49 7.22
C GLY A 96 -5.58 -10.60 7.22
N ILE A 97 -4.50 -10.39 6.50
CA ILE A 97 -3.32 -11.23 6.61
C ILE A 97 -2.58 -10.81 7.87
N LEU A 98 -2.72 -11.60 8.93
CA LEU A 98 -2.02 -11.37 10.19
C LEU A 98 -0.55 -11.81 10.07
N PRO A 99 0.36 -11.25 10.88
CA PRO A 99 1.78 -11.64 10.90
C PRO A 99 1.97 -13.01 11.56
N THR A 100 1.49 -14.07 10.90
CA THR A 100 1.59 -15.47 11.34
C THR A 100 2.43 -16.28 10.35
N SER A 101 2.87 -17.47 10.77
CA SER A 101 3.59 -18.41 9.91
C SER A 101 2.78 -18.91 8.69
N GLN A 102 1.46 -18.74 8.72
CA GLN A 102 0.56 -19.17 7.62
C GLN A 102 0.24 -18.07 6.61
N LYS A 103 0.96 -16.95 6.62
CA LYS A 103 0.75 -15.82 5.71
C LYS A 103 0.63 -16.24 4.25
N PHE A 104 1.51 -17.14 3.80
CA PHE A 104 1.52 -17.58 2.40
C PHE A 104 0.20 -18.20 1.98
N THR A 105 -0.35 -19.10 2.77
CA THR A 105 -1.61 -19.76 2.44
C THR A 105 -2.78 -18.78 2.37
N GLN A 106 -2.76 -17.76 3.23
CA GLN A 106 -3.79 -16.71 3.24
C GLN A 106 -3.75 -15.82 1.99
N THR A 107 -2.57 -15.62 1.38
CA THR A 107 -2.45 -14.81 0.16
C THR A 107 -2.99 -15.51 -1.09
N LEU A 108 -3.16 -16.84 -1.05
CA LEU A 108 -3.65 -17.62 -2.19
C LEU A 108 -5.18 -17.49 -2.38
N GLY A 109 -5.91 -17.13 -1.33
CA GLY A 109 -7.36 -16.94 -1.38
C GLY A 109 -7.78 -15.56 -1.91
N MET A 110 -9.04 -15.47 -2.37
CA MET A 110 -9.67 -14.17 -2.65
C MET A 110 -9.90 -13.41 -1.34
N PRO A 111 -9.88 -12.08 -1.31
CA PRO A 111 -9.54 -11.14 -2.40
C PRO A 111 -8.03 -10.96 -2.61
N PHE A 112 -7.19 -11.49 -1.70
CA PHE A 112 -5.75 -11.22 -1.64
C PHE A 112 -5.00 -11.64 -2.90
N SER A 113 -5.23 -12.86 -3.38
CA SER A 113 -4.58 -13.36 -4.60
C SER A 113 -4.82 -12.45 -5.81
N HIS A 114 -6.01 -11.86 -5.90
CA HIS A 114 -6.34 -10.89 -6.94
C HIS A 114 -5.58 -9.57 -6.75
N LEU A 115 -5.53 -9.05 -5.53
CA LEU A 115 -4.82 -7.80 -5.21
C LEU A 115 -3.31 -7.91 -5.46
N PHE A 116 -2.70 -9.03 -5.06
CA PHE A 116 -1.28 -9.29 -5.33
C PHE A 116 -1.00 -9.39 -6.83
N ARG A 117 -1.89 -10.04 -7.63
CA ARG A 117 -1.76 -10.08 -9.09
C ARG A 117 -1.88 -8.70 -9.71
N LEU A 118 -2.81 -7.87 -9.24
CA LEU A 118 -2.96 -6.50 -9.73
C LEU A 118 -1.73 -5.68 -9.41
N PHE A 119 -1.20 -5.77 -8.19
CA PHE A 119 0.01 -5.09 -7.79
C PHE A 119 1.19 -5.48 -8.69
N GLN A 120 1.41 -6.78 -8.89
CA GLN A 120 2.45 -7.28 -9.79
C GLN A 120 2.25 -6.78 -11.22
N ALA A 121 1.02 -6.84 -11.74
CA ALA A 121 0.71 -6.39 -13.08
C ALA A 121 0.99 -4.89 -13.26
N ARG A 122 0.73 -4.07 -12.25
CA ARG A 122 1.02 -2.63 -12.28
C ARG A 122 2.52 -2.35 -12.31
N LEU A 123 3.30 -3.06 -11.50
CA LEU A 123 4.75 -2.90 -11.48
C LEU A 123 5.44 -3.33 -12.79
N ASN A 124 4.82 -4.23 -13.53
CA ASN A 124 5.34 -4.71 -14.82
C ASN A 124 4.93 -3.83 -16.03
N GLN A 125 4.14 -2.78 -15.81
CA GLN A 125 3.80 -1.87 -16.89
C GLN A 125 5.01 -1.02 -17.33
N PRO A 126 5.06 -0.62 -18.61
CA PRO A 126 6.11 0.29 -19.07
C PRO A 126 6.07 1.63 -18.32
N GLN A 127 7.24 2.23 -18.14
CA GLN A 127 7.39 3.57 -17.54
C GLN A 127 6.76 3.69 -16.14
N THR A 128 6.79 2.61 -15.35
CA THR A 128 6.29 2.61 -14.00
C THR A 128 7.29 3.26 -13.05
N PHE A 129 6.80 4.12 -12.18
CA PHE A 129 7.53 4.67 -11.04
C PHE A 129 6.94 4.12 -9.74
N LEU A 130 7.78 3.49 -8.94
CA LEU A 130 7.41 2.96 -7.62
C LEU A 130 8.03 3.84 -6.53
N LEU A 131 7.18 4.59 -5.81
CA LEU A 131 7.58 5.30 -4.60
C LEU A 131 7.28 4.42 -3.37
N VAL A 132 8.30 4.14 -2.57
CA VAL A 132 8.19 3.32 -1.36
C VAL A 132 8.34 4.21 -0.13
N LEU A 133 7.31 4.24 0.70
CA LEU A 133 7.24 5.05 1.91
C LEU A 133 6.89 4.16 3.10
N GLY A 134 7.73 4.14 4.14
CA GLY A 134 7.47 3.43 5.39
C GLY A 134 7.41 1.90 5.27
N TYR A 135 7.98 1.31 4.22
CA TYR A 135 8.04 -0.13 4.03
C TYR A 135 9.44 -0.67 4.31
N GLY A 136 9.53 -1.56 5.29
CA GLY A 136 10.80 -2.10 5.78
C GLY A 136 11.34 -3.34 5.04
N PHE A 137 10.73 -3.76 3.94
CA PHE A 137 11.07 -4.98 3.18
C PHE A 137 11.08 -6.27 4.04
N GLY A 138 10.31 -6.27 5.13
CA GLY A 138 10.17 -7.43 6.02
C GLY A 138 9.07 -8.40 5.62
N ASP A 139 8.24 -8.08 4.64
CA ASP A 139 7.23 -8.96 4.09
C ASP A 139 7.74 -9.63 2.81
N ASP A 140 8.06 -10.92 2.90
CA ASP A 140 8.67 -11.66 1.80
C ASP A 140 7.81 -11.69 0.53
N HIS A 141 6.47 -11.69 0.66
CA HIS A 141 5.60 -11.77 -0.50
C HIS A 141 5.63 -10.48 -1.31
N VAL A 142 5.50 -9.35 -0.63
CA VAL A 142 5.57 -8.02 -1.25
C VAL A 142 6.98 -7.78 -1.79
N THR A 143 8.00 -8.11 -0.99
CA THR A 143 9.41 -7.92 -1.37
C THR A 143 9.76 -8.71 -2.62
N ARG A 144 9.36 -9.99 -2.72
CA ARG A 144 9.62 -10.81 -3.92
C ARG A 144 8.92 -10.28 -5.18
N ILE A 145 7.72 -9.74 -5.04
CA ILE A 145 7.03 -9.11 -6.17
C ILE A 145 7.80 -7.88 -6.65
N ILE A 146 8.28 -7.05 -5.72
CA ILE A 146 9.09 -5.86 -6.05
C ILE A 146 10.41 -6.30 -6.71
N GLU A 147 11.12 -7.25 -6.13
CA GLU A 147 12.38 -7.77 -6.68
C GLU A 147 12.22 -8.35 -8.08
N THR A 148 11.15 -9.11 -8.30
CA THR A 148 10.82 -9.63 -9.64
C THR A 148 10.50 -8.49 -10.60
N ALA A 149 9.76 -7.48 -10.17
CA ALA A 149 9.41 -6.34 -11.00
C ALA A 149 10.62 -5.46 -11.35
N LEU A 150 11.64 -5.39 -10.48
CA LEU A 150 12.89 -4.68 -10.75
C LEU A 150 13.71 -5.30 -11.91
N MET A 151 13.37 -6.50 -12.36
CA MET A 151 13.91 -7.05 -13.62
C MET A 151 13.36 -6.33 -14.86
N ASN A 152 12.26 -5.56 -14.72
CA ASN A 152 11.75 -4.70 -15.78
C ASN A 152 12.63 -3.43 -15.89
N PRO A 153 13.35 -3.23 -16.99
CA PRO A 153 14.29 -2.11 -17.14
C PRO A 153 13.60 -0.74 -17.18
N SER A 154 12.28 -0.70 -17.39
CA SER A 154 11.52 0.56 -17.40
C SER A 154 10.96 0.94 -16.03
N LEU A 155 11.01 0.04 -15.03
CA LEU A 155 10.62 0.34 -13.66
C LEU A 155 11.71 1.19 -12.97
N VAL A 156 11.28 2.28 -12.37
CA VAL A 156 12.12 3.09 -11.46
C VAL A 156 11.55 3.00 -10.06
N MET A 157 12.36 2.61 -9.09
CA MET A 157 11.97 2.58 -7.69
C MET A 157 12.73 3.65 -6.90
N LEU A 158 11.99 4.43 -6.11
CA LEU A 158 12.54 5.34 -5.10
C LEU A 158 12.04 4.94 -3.73
N VAL A 159 12.95 4.66 -2.83
CA VAL A 159 12.67 4.35 -1.42
C VAL A 159 13.02 5.56 -0.56
N VAL A 160 12.11 5.99 0.27
CA VAL A 160 12.37 7.03 1.27
C VAL A 160 12.70 6.36 2.59
N GLU A 161 13.97 6.45 2.98
CA GLU A 161 14.50 5.87 4.21
C GLU A 161 15.29 6.96 4.96
N PRO A 162 14.74 7.51 6.04
CA PRO A 162 15.38 8.63 6.77
C PRO A 162 16.77 8.28 7.31
N ASN A 163 16.96 7.05 7.78
CA ASN A 163 18.21 6.64 8.40
C ASN A 163 19.22 6.15 7.35
N PRO A 164 20.32 6.88 7.08
CA PRO A 164 21.32 6.46 6.11
C PRO A 164 22.10 5.19 6.51
N ALA A 165 22.07 4.79 7.78
CA ALA A 165 22.68 3.56 8.28
C ALA A 165 21.72 2.36 8.29
N SER A 166 20.56 2.49 7.68
CA SER A 166 19.56 1.42 7.61
C SER A 166 20.00 0.29 6.66
N LYS A 167 19.67 -0.94 7.02
CA LYS A 167 19.83 -2.12 6.13
C LYS A 167 19.06 -1.98 4.81
N ILE A 168 18.07 -1.10 4.76
CA ILE A 168 17.35 -0.80 3.52
C ILE A 168 18.29 -0.11 2.52
N VAL A 169 19.14 0.81 2.98
CA VAL A 169 20.13 1.50 2.14
C VAL A 169 21.10 0.49 1.51
N GLU A 170 21.60 -0.46 2.32
CA GLU A 170 22.47 -1.54 1.83
C GLU A 170 21.75 -2.42 0.79
N ARG A 171 20.49 -2.75 1.02
CA ARG A 171 19.66 -3.52 0.07
C ARG A 171 19.49 -2.78 -1.25
N ILE A 172 19.19 -1.48 -1.22
CA ILE A 172 19.04 -0.68 -2.45
C ILE A 172 20.37 -0.58 -3.21
N ALA A 173 21.49 -0.41 -2.50
CA ALA A 173 22.81 -0.44 -3.12
C ALA A 173 23.10 -1.79 -3.81
N ALA A 174 22.67 -2.91 -3.22
CA ALA A 174 22.77 -4.21 -3.86
C ALA A 174 21.94 -4.30 -5.15
N TYR A 175 20.73 -3.75 -5.18
CA TYR A 175 19.94 -3.70 -6.42
C TYR A 175 20.61 -2.84 -7.51
N GLN A 176 21.17 -1.71 -7.13
CA GLN A 176 21.94 -0.85 -8.06
C GLN A 176 23.14 -1.56 -8.65
N SER A 177 23.87 -2.35 -7.85
CA SER A 177 25.02 -3.12 -8.31
C SER A 177 24.66 -4.17 -9.36
N LEU A 178 23.39 -4.61 -9.38
CA LEU A 178 22.83 -5.50 -10.41
C LEU A 178 22.27 -4.75 -11.63
N GLY A 179 22.48 -3.43 -11.71
CA GLY A 179 22.01 -2.60 -12.81
C GLY A 179 20.51 -2.23 -12.72
N GLN A 180 19.86 -2.50 -11.59
CA GLN A 180 18.46 -2.16 -11.39
C GLN A 180 18.30 -0.67 -11.06
N ARG A 181 17.22 -0.07 -11.54
CA ARG A 181 16.92 1.36 -11.35
C ARG A 181 16.22 1.61 -10.01
N ALA A 182 16.91 1.30 -8.92
CA ALA A 182 16.46 1.47 -7.55
C ALA A 182 17.28 2.58 -6.88
N PHE A 183 16.63 3.51 -6.21
CA PHE A 183 17.24 4.66 -5.56
C PHE A 183 16.73 4.78 -4.14
N VAL A 184 17.53 5.37 -3.26
CA VAL A 184 17.13 5.67 -1.89
C VAL A 184 17.31 7.17 -1.63
N LEU A 185 16.32 7.76 -0.98
CA LEU A 185 16.37 9.11 -0.45
C LEU A 185 16.53 9.03 1.05
N THR A 186 17.66 9.50 1.57
CA THR A 186 17.98 9.54 3.00
C THR A 186 18.05 10.98 3.50
N GLU A 187 18.00 11.17 4.80
CA GLU A 187 18.36 12.46 5.41
C GLU A 187 19.83 12.77 5.11
N ARG A 188 20.07 14.00 4.69
CA ARG A 188 21.41 14.54 4.56
C ARG A 188 21.65 15.57 5.63
N LEU A 189 22.41 15.18 6.65
CA LEU A 189 22.88 16.05 7.71
C LEU A 189 24.34 16.43 7.41
N GLU A 190 24.55 17.41 6.53
CA GLU A 190 25.89 17.98 6.37
C GLU A 190 26.04 19.16 7.35
N PRO A 191 27.05 19.12 8.27
CA PRO A 191 27.36 20.27 9.11
C PRO A 191 27.77 21.44 8.20
N GLY A 192 26.99 22.51 8.21
CA GLY A 192 27.31 23.74 7.48
C GLY A 192 26.73 23.86 6.05
N ALA A 193 25.91 22.93 5.59
CA ALA A 193 25.19 23.11 4.33
C ALA A 193 23.88 23.87 4.57
N ASP A 194 23.60 24.87 3.71
CA ASP A 194 22.35 25.66 3.70
C ASP A 194 21.08 24.83 3.37
N CYS A 195 21.25 23.54 3.09
CA CYS A 195 20.20 22.59 2.74
C CYS A 195 20.25 21.40 3.69
N SER A 196 19.81 21.57 4.92
CA SER A 196 19.46 20.44 5.78
C SER A 196 18.09 19.90 5.35
N PHE A 197 18.10 18.77 4.67
CA PHE A 197 16.90 18.09 4.21
C PHE A 197 16.50 17.05 5.26
N LYS A 198 15.38 17.29 5.96
CA LYS A 198 14.87 16.41 6.99
C LYS A 198 13.64 15.66 6.51
N ILE A 199 13.66 14.33 6.58
CA ILE A 199 12.56 13.45 6.13
C ILE A 199 12.18 12.47 7.26
N ALA A 200 12.19 12.90 8.50
CA ALA A 200 12.00 12.01 9.64
C ALA A 200 10.61 11.35 9.66
N THR A 201 9.61 12.00 9.04
CA THR A 201 8.23 11.50 9.02
C THR A 201 7.63 11.60 7.61
N PHE A 202 6.51 10.87 7.39
CA PHE A 202 5.72 11.05 6.17
C PHE A 202 5.22 12.49 5.99
N ALA A 203 4.91 13.17 7.09
CA ALA A 203 4.50 14.58 7.05
C ALA A 203 5.64 15.47 6.54
N ASP A 204 6.87 15.27 7.03
CA ASP A 204 8.05 15.99 6.54
C ASP A 204 8.27 15.76 5.04
N PHE A 205 8.16 14.50 4.59
CA PHE A 205 8.25 14.17 3.17
C PHE A 205 7.17 14.89 2.35
N ALA A 206 5.91 14.83 2.81
CA ALA A 206 4.79 15.45 2.12
C ALA A 206 4.89 16.97 2.05
N GLN A 207 5.44 17.62 3.09
CA GLN A 207 5.57 19.07 3.17
C GLN A 207 6.82 19.60 2.46
N ASN A 208 7.93 18.88 2.52
CA ASN A 208 9.24 19.38 2.08
C ASN A 208 9.66 18.84 0.70
N VAL A 209 9.13 17.68 0.28
CA VAL A 209 9.51 17.03 -0.99
C VAL A 209 8.39 17.11 -2.02
N MET A 210 7.17 16.75 -1.62
CA MET A 210 6.05 16.66 -2.57
C MET A 210 5.57 18.00 -3.17
N PRO A 211 5.65 19.17 -2.48
CA PRO A 211 5.23 20.43 -3.07
C PRO A 211 6.02 20.82 -4.33
N ASP A 212 7.28 20.40 -4.40
CA ASP A 212 8.16 20.72 -5.52
C ASP A 212 8.00 19.74 -6.69
N VAL A 213 7.29 18.64 -6.48
CA VAL A 213 6.93 17.71 -7.55
C VAL A 213 5.79 18.31 -8.36
N LYS A 214 6.11 19.01 -9.44
CA LYS A 214 5.12 19.39 -10.43
C LYS A 214 4.59 18.12 -11.07
N TRP A 215 3.39 17.74 -10.69
CA TRP A 215 2.66 16.66 -11.35
C TRP A 215 2.37 17.11 -12.79
N LEU A 216 3.10 16.55 -13.71
CA LEU A 216 2.92 16.75 -15.16
C LEU A 216 1.61 16.10 -15.63
#